data_9fc3d9beb22830f46d87be005bd619e8
#
_entry.id   9fc3d9beb22830f46d87be005bd619e8
#
_cell.length_a   1.000
_cell.length_b   1.000
_cell.length_c   1.000
_cell.angle_alpha   90.00
_cell.angle_beta   90.00
_cell.angle_gamma   90.00
#
_symmetry.space_group_name_H-M   'P 1'
#
loop_
_entity.id
_entity.type
_entity.pdbx_description
1 polymer ?
#
loop_
_entity_poly.entity_id
_entity_poly.type
_entity_poly.pdbx_seq_one_letter_code
_entity_poly.pdbx_strand_id
1 'polypeptide(L)'
;MISKADIRRIQSLPEDAMVLMAVVNDNPDLPDNHGSGLQTRVKVKMQEAGVPPTPMGRVLDDLQVARTHHGRSSLYIVGEDLFERYEIQADLPERFHYGRPLKSLLDSILAMMPTVAVMAVDNEWARLFVLRQGELQEVSSEENVRLDDGDRWDTIVSGTRHVPGAPGSGGAGRGQPGSGPRSDSGTDLFEAREDAARQRFYNQKVQQLGQVLDVLDIKQLILVGTVQRVAEFKAEIPDKAPYEVIGETNVVGGTSWANPAEILEKITPIVEAHRQKMEEQVLHDIQEHGVMEVERVLEMVQEGRLYQLVIPEDGSQMHVYRSHNREVPYFTAQKDVTESPLDGSLMERVTLEEVLPDFIDLYGVEVKRLHGDYANRLVREFGGLAGLPRY
;
A
#
# COMPACT_ATOMS: atom_id res chain seq x y z
N MET A 1 -1.52 3.68 14.27
CA MET A 1 -2.18 3.17 13.04
C MET A 1 -3.67 3.52 13.04
N ILE A 2 -4.21 3.98 11.91
CA ILE A 2 -5.64 4.32 11.77
C ILE A 2 -6.42 3.04 11.49
N SER A 3 -7.36 2.68 12.34
CA SER A 3 -8.22 1.51 12.16
C SER A 3 -9.42 1.80 11.27
N LYS A 4 -10.09 0.75 10.74
CA LYS A 4 -11.37 0.92 10.02
C LYS A 4 -12.46 1.56 10.88
N ALA A 5 -12.41 1.38 12.21
CA ALA A 5 -13.35 2.02 13.13
C ALA A 5 -13.06 3.53 13.26
N ASP A 6 -11.77 3.90 13.31
CA ASP A 6 -11.35 5.31 13.35
C ASP A 6 -11.74 6.03 12.06
N ILE A 7 -11.52 5.41 10.91
CA ILE A 7 -11.94 5.96 9.61
C ILE A 7 -13.45 6.25 9.61
N ARG A 8 -14.27 5.28 10.02
CA ARG A 8 -15.73 5.46 10.09
C ARG A 8 -16.12 6.58 11.06
N ARG A 9 -15.43 6.67 12.21
CA ARG A 9 -15.67 7.71 13.21
C ARG A 9 -15.34 9.11 12.65
N ILE A 10 -14.19 9.26 11.99
CA ILE A 10 -13.79 10.51 11.34
C ILE A 10 -14.78 10.89 10.25
N GLN A 11 -15.19 9.92 9.42
CA GLN A 11 -16.17 10.13 8.36
C GLN A 11 -17.58 10.46 8.89
N SER A 12 -17.90 10.07 10.13
CA SER A 12 -19.19 10.38 10.79
C SER A 12 -19.20 11.70 11.56
N LEU A 13 -18.11 12.47 11.54
CA LEU A 13 -18.10 13.80 12.14
C LEU A 13 -19.19 14.68 11.52
N PRO A 14 -19.91 15.50 12.32
CA PRO A 14 -20.93 16.41 11.79
C PRO A 14 -20.34 17.34 10.74
N GLU A 15 -21.06 17.59 9.67
CA GLU A 15 -20.61 18.44 8.56
C GLU A 15 -20.43 19.92 8.96
N ASP A 16 -21.11 20.35 10.00
CA ASP A 16 -21.03 21.70 10.58
C ASP A 16 -19.96 21.83 11.67
N ALA A 17 -19.34 20.72 12.07
CA ALA A 17 -18.26 20.75 13.04
C ALA A 17 -17.04 21.52 12.50
N MET A 18 -16.49 22.40 13.34
CA MET A 18 -15.23 23.08 13.03
C MET A 18 -14.06 22.31 13.62
N VAL A 19 -13.24 21.71 12.78
CA VAL A 19 -12.11 20.89 13.18
C VAL A 19 -10.82 21.29 12.47
N LEU A 20 -9.72 21.16 13.17
CA LEU A 20 -8.40 21.13 12.57
C LEU A 20 -8.10 19.68 12.16
N MET A 21 -7.85 19.45 10.88
CA MET A 21 -7.25 18.23 10.36
C MET A 21 -5.83 18.57 9.90
N ALA A 22 -4.84 17.99 10.56
CA ALA A 22 -3.45 18.31 10.28
C ALA A 22 -2.60 17.03 10.11
N VAL A 23 -1.87 16.96 9.02
CA VAL A 23 -0.81 15.98 8.80
C VAL A 23 0.51 16.68 9.09
N VAL A 24 1.24 16.18 10.07
CA VAL A 24 2.54 16.70 10.48
C VAL A 24 3.59 15.62 10.19
N ASN A 25 4.61 15.96 9.43
CA ASN A 25 5.79 15.10 9.31
C ASN A 25 6.70 15.34 10.51
N ASP A 26 6.60 14.45 11.49
CA ASP A 26 7.38 14.48 12.74
C ASP A 26 8.47 13.38 12.79
N ASN A 27 8.89 12.88 11.61
CA ASN A 27 9.95 11.88 11.47
C ASN A 27 11.22 12.30 12.21
N PRO A 28 11.63 11.56 13.25
CA PRO A 28 12.80 11.91 14.05
C PRO A 28 14.13 11.81 13.29
N ASP A 29 14.16 11.12 12.15
CA ASP A 29 15.35 10.98 11.32
C ASP A 29 15.66 12.26 10.51
N LEU A 30 14.68 13.17 10.39
CA LEU A 30 14.85 14.41 9.64
C LEU A 30 15.47 15.52 10.52
N PRO A 31 16.58 16.14 10.10
CA PRO A 31 17.26 17.20 10.87
C PRO A 31 16.35 18.38 11.23
N ASP A 32 15.41 18.74 10.33
CA ASP A 32 14.49 19.85 10.50
C ASP A 32 13.42 19.61 11.59
N ASN A 33 13.30 18.37 12.05
CA ASN A 33 12.39 18.00 13.13
C ASN A 33 13.06 18.03 14.51
N HIS A 34 14.36 18.33 14.58
CA HIS A 34 15.06 18.39 15.84
C HIS A 34 14.85 19.73 16.56
N GLY A 35 14.84 19.68 17.88
CA GLY A 35 14.74 20.86 18.75
C GLY A 35 13.39 21.58 18.61
N SER A 36 13.43 22.91 18.44
CA SER A 36 12.24 23.76 18.25
C SER A 36 11.84 23.93 16.77
N GLY A 37 12.57 23.33 15.83
CA GLY A 37 12.33 23.48 14.39
C GLY A 37 10.95 23.00 13.97
N LEU A 38 10.60 21.77 14.37
CA LEU A 38 9.30 21.16 14.11
C LEU A 38 8.14 22.05 14.57
N GLN A 39 8.18 22.48 15.85
CA GLN A 39 7.09 23.31 16.41
C GLN A 39 6.98 24.65 15.72
N THR A 40 8.10 25.30 15.41
CA THR A 40 8.10 26.58 14.71
C THR A 40 7.50 26.45 13.32
N ARG A 41 7.90 25.41 12.56
CA ARG A 41 7.36 25.14 11.23
C ARG A 41 5.87 24.84 11.27
N VAL A 42 5.44 23.93 12.14
CA VAL A 42 4.02 23.56 12.29
C VAL A 42 3.17 24.75 12.71
N LYS A 43 3.66 25.57 13.64
CA LYS A 43 2.96 26.80 14.06
C LYS A 43 2.75 27.77 12.90
N VAL A 44 3.77 28.02 12.09
CA VAL A 44 3.67 28.93 10.94
C VAL A 44 2.64 28.40 9.95
N LYS A 45 2.70 27.12 9.59
CA LYS A 45 1.76 26.51 8.65
C LYS A 45 0.31 26.50 9.17
N MET A 46 0.10 26.26 10.45
CA MET A 46 -1.24 26.37 11.06
C MET A 46 -1.77 27.81 11.04
N GLN A 47 -0.89 28.81 11.23
CA GLN A 47 -1.27 30.22 11.11
C GLN A 47 -1.67 30.59 9.68
N GLU A 48 -0.91 30.11 8.69
CA GLU A 48 -1.22 30.29 7.26
C GLU A 48 -2.56 29.65 6.88
N ALA A 49 -2.90 28.50 7.50
CA ALA A 49 -4.18 27.82 7.34
C ALA A 49 -5.31 28.43 8.15
N GLY A 50 -5.10 29.54 8.85
CA GLY A 50 -6.13 30.25 9.62
C GLY A 50 -6.59 29.51 10.89
N VAL A 51 -5.76 28.61 11.44
CA VAL A 51 -6.11 27.81 12.61
C VAL A 51 -6.20 28.69 13.86
N PRO A 52 -7.30 28.65 14.64
CA PRO A 52 -7.44 29.39 15.88
C PRO A 52 -6.40 29.00 16.95
N PRO A 53 -6.12 29.90 17.93
CA PRO A 53 -5.10 29.62 18.95
C PRO A 53 -5.35 28.35 19.78
N THR A 54 -6.61 28.01 20.08
CA THR A 54 -6.96 26.88 20.95
C THR A 54 -6.58 25.54 20.34
N PRO A 55 -7.06 25.13 19.14
CA PRO A 55 -6.64 23.88 18.51
C PRO A 55 -5.15 23.87 18.16
N MET A 56 -4.59 25.03 17.77
CA MET A 56 -3.14 25.16 17.52
C MET A 56 -2.33 24.86 18.79
N GLY A 57 -2.72 25.44 19.93
CA GLY A 57 -2.03 25.20 21.22
C GLY A 57 -2.01 23.72 21.58
N ARG A 58 -3.16 23.03 21.44
CA ARG A 58 -3.26 21.59 21.76
C ARG A 58 -2.29 20.73 20.92
N VAL A 59 -2.15 21.02 19.63
CA VAL A 59 -1.18 20.31 18.76
C VAL A 59 0.26 20.63 19.17
N LEU A 60 0.59 21.90 19.42
CA LEU A 60 1.94 22.30 19.81
C LEU A 60 2.35 21.73 21.17
N ASP A 61 1.41 21.67 22.13
CA ASP A 61 1.64 21.07 23.44
C ASP A 61 1.90 19.56 23.31
N ASP A 62 1.14 18.86 22.47
CA ASP A 62 1.36 17.44 22.21
C ASP A 62 2.72 17.21 21.55
N LEU A 63 3.11 18.00 20.56
CA LEU A 63 4.43 17.92 19.92
C LEU A 63 5.58 18.21 20.90
N GLN A 64 5.37 18.95 22.00
CA GLN A 64 6.38 19.15 23.05
C GLN A 64 6.58 17.90 23.92
N VAL A 65 5.48 17.24 24.24
CA VAL A 65 5.49 16.01 25.05
C VAL A 65 6.01 14.82 24.25
N ALA A 66 5.86 14.90 22.95
CA ALA A 66 6.06 13.82 22.00
C ALA A 66 7.54 13.41 21.74
N ARG A 67 8.46 13.58 22.68
CA ARG A 67 9.79 12.93 22.62
C ARG A 67 9.73 11.40 22.57
N THR A 68 8.54 10.84 22.71
CA THR A 68 8.24 9.40 22.63
C THR A 68 7.45 9.03 21.37
N HIS A 69 7.39 9.90 20.35
CA HIS A 69 6.75 9.58 19.07
C HIS A 69 7.59 8.51 18.36
N HIS A 70 6.92 7.46 17.95
CA HIS A 70 7.52 6.35 17.20
C HIS A 70 7.12 6.34 15.72
N GLY A 71 6.27 7.31 15.30
CA GLY A 71 5.84 7.48 13.92
C GLY A 71 6.79 8.35 13.09
N ARG A 72 6.58 8.36 11.78
CA ARG A 72 7.22 9.29 10.84
C ARG A 72 6.32 10.47 10.50
N SER A 73 5.02 10.27 10.63
CA SER A 73 4.03 11.34 10.49
C SER A 73 2.91 11.14 11.49
N SER A 74 2.26 12.24 11.88
CA SER A 74 1.10 12.24 12.76
C SER A 74 -0.09 12.91 12.08
N LEU A 75 -1.26 12.25 12.10
CA LEU A 75 -2.53 12.86 11.75
C LEU A 75 -3.23 13.35 13.03
N TYR A 76 -3.51 14.63 13.10
CA TYR A 76 -4.27 15.25 14.17
C TYR A 76 -5.69 15.60 13.71
N ILE A 77 -6.66 15.32 14.55
CA ILE A 77 -8.05 15.77 14.40
C ILE A 77 -8.46 16.45 15.70
N VAL A 78 -8.58 17.78 15.65
CA VAL A 78 -8.77 18.62 16.83
C VAL A 78 -9.98 19.51 16.67
N GLY A 79 -11.00 19.28 17.49
CA GLY A 79 -12.19 20.12 17.63
C GLY A 79 -12.26 20.74 19.01
N GLU A 80 -13.42 21.28 19.38
CA GLU A 80 -13.66 21.87 20.68
C GLU A 80 -13.45 20.82 21.81
N ASP A 81 -14.18 19.71 21.73
CA ASP A 81 -14.09 18.59 22.69
C ASP A 81 -13.37 17.36 22.13
N LEU A 82 -12.81 17.47 20.92
CA LEU A 82 -12.14 16.39 20.21
C LEU A 82 -10.63 16.63 20.16
N PHE A 83 -9.84 15.64 20.55
CA PHE A 83 -8.42 15.60 20.30
C PHE A 83 -8.01 14.15 20.00
N GLU A 84 -7.72 13.88 18.76
CA GLU A 84 -7.24 12.59 18.31
C GLU A 84 -5.93 12.75 17.56
N ARG A 85 -5.02 11.82 17.80
CA ARG A 85 -3.73 11.70 17.14
C ARG A 85 -3.51 10.27 16.69
N TYR A 86 -3.10 10.12 15.44
CA TYR A 86 -2.76 8.83 14.83
C TYR A 86 -1.32 8.87 14.33
N GLU A 87 -0.50 7.96 14.83
CA GLU A 87 0.87 7.77 14.36
C GLU A 87 0.89 6.91 13.10
N ILE A 88 1.66 7.36 12.12
CA ILE A 88 1.81 6.75 10.79
C ILE A 88 3.29 6.50 10.54
N GLN A 89 3.64 5.30 10.07
CA GLN A 89 5.03 4.89 9.82
C GLN A 89 5.53 5.24 8.42
N ALA A 90 4.89 6.19 7.76
CA ALA A 90 5.29 6.70 6.45
C ALA A 90 5.56 8.20 6.51
N ASP A 91 6.49 8.67 5.69
CA ASP A 91 6.74 10.09 5.50
C ASP A 91 5.64 10.68 4.61
N LEU A 92 4.74 11.46 5.21
CA LEU A 92 3.63 12.11 4.52
C LEU A 92 3.93 13.60 4.30
N PRO A 93 3.43 14.20 3.22
CA PRO A 93 3.47 15.63 3.04
C PRO A 93 2.60 16.34 4.09
N GLU A 94 3.12 17.43 4.63
CA GLU A 94 2.40 18.21 5.64
C GLU A 94 1.20 18.93 5.02
N ARG A 95 0.04 18.80 5.66
CA ARG A 95 -1.22 19.43 5.27
C ARG A 95 -1.94 19.96 6.50
N PHE A 96 -2.53 21.15 6.39
CA PHE A 96 -3.27 21.79 7.46
C PHE A 96 -4.56 22.33 6.90
N HIS A 97 -5.68 21.88 7.45
CA HIS A 97 -7.00 22.35 7.13
C HIS A 97 -7.75 22.68 8.42
N TYR A 98 -8.32 23.87 8.49
CA TYR A 98 -9.23 24.25 9.57
C TYR A 98 -10.57 24.65 8.99
N GLY A 99 -11.62 23.93 9.38
CA GLY A 99 -12.96 24.14 8.85
C GLY A 99 -13.83 22.92 9.05
N ARG A 100 -14.73 22.67 8.11
CA ARG A 100 -15.53 21.44 8.06
C ARG A 100 -14.63 20.23 7.86
N PRO A 101 -15.00 19.04 8.41
CA PRO A 101 -14.19 17.83 8.23
C PRO A 101 -13.97 17.50 6.76
N LEU A 102 -12.73 17.46 6.32
CA LEU A 102 -12.37 17.03 4.97
C LEU A 102 -12.19 15.50 4.92
N LYS A 103 -13.26 14.78 4.61
CA LYS A 103 -13.22 13.31 4.42
C LYS A 103 -12.22 12.92 3.33
N SER A 104 -12.15 13.71 2.25
CA SER A 104 -11.20 13.55 1.16
C SER A 104 -9.73 13.62 1.57
N LEU A 105 -9.38 14.36 2.61
CA LEU A 105 -8.03 14.40 3.15
C LEU A 105 -7.63 13.04 3.73
N LEU A 106 -8.53 12.41 4.48
CA LEU A 106 -8.28 11.07 5.02
C LEU A 106 -8.11 10.04 3.90
N ASP A 107 -8.98 10.04 2.90
CA ASP A 107 -8.88 9.15 1.75
C ASP A 107 -7.57 9.37 0.98
N SER A 108 -7.15 10.63 0.83
CA SER A 108 -5.86 11.00 0.25
C SER A 108 -4.68 10.40 1.03
N ILE A 109 -4.69 10.51 2.35
CA ILE A 109 -3.63 9.96 3.21
C ILE A 109 -3.57 8.43 3.06
N LEU A 110 -4.73 7.76 3.07
CA LEU A 110 -4.81 6.31 2.94
C LEU A 110 -4.35 5.83 1.54
N ALA A 111 -4.68 6.58 0.50
CA ALA A 111 -4.25 6.27 -0.88
C ALA A 111 -2.73 6.36 -1.08
N MET A 112 -2.03 7.19 -0.31
CA MET A 112 -0.57 7.28 -0.34
C MET A 112 0.12 6.07 0.30
N MET A 113 -0.62 5.25 1.06
CA MET A 113 -0.12 4.11 1.80
C MET A 113 -0.83 2.83 1.38
N PRO A 114 -0.54 2.28 0.21
CA PRO A 114 -1.21 1.08 -0.28
C PRO A 114 -0.97 -0.09 0.68
N THR A 115 -1.99 -0.94 0.80
CA THR A 115 -1.85 -2.21 1.51
C THR A 115 -1.28 -3.25 0.56
N VAL A 116 -0.11 -3.79 0.88
CA VAL A 116 0.61 -4.75 0.04
C VAL A 116 0.95 -5.99 0.85
N ALA A 117 0.72 -7.16 0.29
CA ALA A 117 1.19 -8.42 0.87
C ALA A 117 2.65 -8.67 0.45
N VAL A 118 3.39 -9.27 1.36
CA VAL A 118 4.79 -9.66 1.12
C VAL A 118 4.94 -11.10 1.53
N MET A 119 5.23 -11.98 0.56
CA MET A 119 5.48 -13.39 0.81
C MET A 119 6.97 -13.65 0.74
N ALA A 120 7.56 -13.97 1.87
CA ALA A 120 8.96 -14.34 1.99
C ALA A 120 9.09 -15.86 1.99
N VAL A 121 9.85 -16.41 1.03
CA VAL A 121 9.98 -17.85 0.80
C VAL A 121 11.43 -18.30 0.71
N ASP A 122 11.71 -19.43 1.35
CA ASP A 122 12.96 -20.19 1.16
C ASP A 122 12.68 -21.70 1.12
N ASN A 123 13.70 -22.55 1.30
CA ASN A 123 13.52 -24.00 1.29
C ASN A 123 12.67 -24.53 2.44
N GLU A 124 12.69 -23.84 3.55
CA GLU A 124 12.20 -24.32 4.83
C GLU A 124 11.02 -23.51 5.35
N TRP A 125 10.92 -22.24 4.94
CA TRP A 125 9.95 -21.31 5.50
C TRP A 125 9.16 -20.58 4.43
N ALA A 126 7.91 -20.30 4.76
CA ALA A 126 7.05 -19.34 4.07
C ALA A 126 6.47 -18.40 5.11
N ARG A 127 6.79 -17.11 5.00
CA ARG A 127 6.34 -16.07 5.92
C ARG A 127 5.53 -15.04 5.16
N LEU A 128 4.32 -14.78 5.63
CA LEU A 128 3.43 -13.76 5.05
C LEU A 128 3.44 -12.53 5.92
N PHE A 129 3.73 -11.40 5.31
CA PHE A 129 3.63 -10.08 5.93
C PHE A 129 2.61 -9.24 5.18
N VAL A 130 2.08 -8.24 5.87
CA VAL A 130 1.23 -7.20 5.28
C VAL A 130 1.83 -5.85 5.61
N LEU A 131 2.16 -5.10 4.57
CA LEU A 131 2.50 -3.69 4.65
C LEU A 131 1.21 -2.87 4.69
N ARG A 132 1.02 -2.11 5.76
CA ARG A 132 -0.12 -1.19 5.92
C ARG A 132 0.33 0.06 6.67
N GLN A 133 0.01 1.22 6.12
CA GLN A 133 0.34 2.52 6.72
C GLN A 133 1.83 2.67 7.08
N GLY A 134 2.71 2.12 6.22
CA GLY A 134 4.16 2.16 6.41
C GLY A 134 4.71 1.12 7.38
N GLU A 135 3.87 0.31 8.04
CA GLU A 135 4.27 -0.74 8.97
C GLU A 135 4.14 -2.12 8.32
N LEU A 136 5.19 -2.93 8.45
CA LEU A 136 5.20 -4.31 7.97
C LEU A 136 4.93 -5.26 9.15
N GLN A 137 3.78 -5.91 9.13
CA GLN A 137 3.34 -6.85 10.16
C GLN A 137 3.36 -8.29 9.64
N GLU A 138 3.93 -9.22 10.41
CA GLU A 138 3.89 -10.64 10.10
C GLU A 138 2.51 -11.22 10.44
N VAL A 139 1.87 -11.82 9.45
CA VAL A 139 0.53 -12.43 9.56
C VAL A 139 0.63 -13.93 9.82
N SER A 140 1.57 -14.60 9.14
CA SER A 140 1.83 -16.02 9.34
C SER A 140 3.28 -16.39 9.06
N SER A 141 3.74 -17.41 9.77
CA SER A 141 5.05 -18.02 9.54
C SER A 141 4.88 -19.53 9.64
N GLU A 142 5.22 -20.24 8.58
CA GLU A 142 5.06 -21.69 8.52
C GLU A 142 6.31 -22.35 7.98
N GLU A 143 6.71 -23.39 8.69
CA GLU A 143 7.85 -24.24 8.33
C GLU A 143 7.40 -25.35 7.37
N ASN A 144 8.21 -25.61 6.36
CA ASN A 144 8.09 -26.81 5.55
C ASN A 144 8.55 -28.00 6.40
N VAL A 145 7.62 -28.72 6.97
CA VAL A 145 7.92 -29.93 7.73
C VAL A 145 8.59 -30.94 6.79
N ARG A 146 9.90 -30.98 6.84
CA ARG A 146 10.68 -32.00 6.13
C ARG A 146 10.24 -33.36 6.63
N LEU A 147 10.20 -34.32 5.70
CA LEU A 147 10.04 -35.72 6.02
C LEU A 147 10.97 -36.04 7.21
N ASP A 148 10.36 -36.54 8.27
CA ASP A 148 10.96 -36.79 9.57
C ASP A 148 12.38 -37.40 9.42
N ASP A 149 13.33 -36.99 10.24
CA ASP A 149 14.70 -37.55 10.24
C ASP A 149 14.73 -39.09 10.31
N GLY A 150 13.64 -39.70 10.77
CA GLY A 150 13.42 -41.15 10.73
C GLY A 150 13.41 -41.75 9.33
N ASP A 151 12.80 -41.12 8.35
CA ASP A 151 12.77 -41.57 6.96
C ASP A 151 14.14 -41.42 6.28
N ARG A 152 14.96 -40.49 6.72
CA ARG A 152 16.32 -40.24 6.23
C ARG A 152 17.26 -41.34 6.68
N TRP A 153 17.16 -41.81 7.91
CA TRP A 153 18.00 -42.87 8.46
C TRP A 153 17.58 -44.24 7.95
N ASP A 154 16.29 -44.52 7.77
CA ASP A 154 15.82 -45.78 7.21
C ASP A 154 16.27 -46.01 5.76
N THR A 155 16.40 -44.92 4.96
CA THR A 155 16.89 -45.01 3.58
C THR A 155 18.41 -45.31 3.53
N ILE A 156 19.18 -44.78 4.49
CA ILE A 156 20.63 -45.05 4.61
C ILE A 156 20.87 -46.45 5.16
N VAL A 157 20.08 -46.89 6.13
CA VAL A 157 20.21 -48.22 6.78
C VAL A 157 19.70 -49.35 5.88
N SER A 158 18.69 -49.12 5.04
CA SER A 158 18.19 -50.15 4.12
C SER A 158 19.17 -50.48 2.98
N GLY A 159 20.13 -49.58 2.70
CA GLY A 159 21.21 -49.80 1.74
C GLY A 159 22.36 -50.71 2.26
N THR A 160 22.42 -50.92 3.58
CA THR A 160 23.50 -51.71 4.23
C THR A 160 22.98 -52.91 5.04
N ARG A 161 21.98 -53.63 4.55
CA ARG A 161 21.73 -54.98 5.09
C ARG A 161 22.85 -55.89 4.73
N HIS A 162 23.87 -55.85 5.54
CA HIS A 162 24.82 -56.91 5.65
C HIS A 162 24.10 -58.12 6.24
N VAL A 163 23.81 -59.12 5.43
CA VAL A 163 23.34 -60.42 5.92
C VAL A 163 24.56 -61.12 6.51
N PRO A 164 24.61 -61.35 7.84
CA PRO A 164 25.70 -62.16 8.40
C PRO A 164 25.38 -63.65 8.21
N GLY A 165 26.23 -64.30 7.47
CA GLY A 165 26.46 -65.74 7.64
C GLY A 165 25.68 -66.70 6.78
N ALA A 166 26.24 -67.03 5.64
CA ALA A 166 26.26 -68.43 5.15
C ALA A 166 27.71 -68.87 4.95
N PRO A 167 28.18 -69.97 5.54
CA PRO A 167 29.50 -70.42 5.33
C PRO A 167 29.57 -71.32 4.05
N GLY A 168 30.49 -70.97 3.14
CA GLY A 168 31.12 -71.92 2.26
C GLY A 168 30.49 -72.21 0.92
N SER A 169 31.08 -71.63 -0.11
CA SER A 169 31.58 -72.39 -1.22
C SER A 169 32.55 -71.55 -2.07
N GLY A 170 33.76 -71.96 -2.18
CA GLY A 170 34.76 -71.33 -3.03
C GLY A 170 34.42 -71.52 -4.50
N GLY A 171 34.47 -70.41 -5.21
CA GLY A 171 34.33 -70.31 -6.65
C GLY A 171 35.22 -69.20 -7.17
N ALA A 172 36.37 -69.48 -7.63
CA ALA A 172 37.25 -68.58 -8.37
C ALA A 172 36.59 -68.17 -9.67
N GLY A 173 36.09 -66.94 -9.71
CA GLY A 173 35.53 -66.29 -10.91
C GLY A 173 36.29 -65.02 -11.22
N ARG A 174 37.00 -65.05 -12.34
CA ARG A 174 37.80 -63.96 -12.94
C ARG A 174 37.08 -62.66 -12.93
N GLY A 175 37.75 -61.58 -12.49
CA GLY A 175 37.34 -60.22 -12.51
C GLY A 175 36.95 -59.73 -13.91
N GLN A 176 35.78 -59.06 -13.97
CA GLN A 176 35.39 -58.17 -15.03
C GLN A 176 35.55 -56.74 -14.51
N PRO A 177 36.42 -55.92 -15.14
CA PRO A 177 36.52 -54.53 -14.79
C PRO A 177 35.37 -53.76 -15.51
N GLY A 178 34.42 -53.22 -14.78
CA GLY A 178 33.37 -52.44 -15.40
C GLY A 178 32.13 -52.29 -14.54
N SER A 179 32.28 -51.88 -13.30
CA SER A 179 31.15 -51.25 -12.57
C SER A 179 31.59 -49.84 -12.20
N GLY A 180 31.16 -48.91 -13.01
CA GLY A 180 31.24 -47.48 -12.67
C GLY A 180 30.58 -47.16 -11.33
N PRO A 181 30.87 -46.04 -10.75
CA PRO A 181 30.42 -45.68 -9.41
C PRO A 181 28.91 -45.64 -9.33
N ARG A 182 28.31 -46.57 -8.60
CA ARG A 182 26.87 -46.61 -8.25
C ARG A 182 26.53 -45.67 -7.10
N SER A 183 27.24 -44.55 -6.92
CA SER A 183 26.99 -43.60 -5.85
C SER A 183 26.07 -42.45 -6.26
N ASP A 184 25.75 -42.30 -7.56
CA ASP A 184 24.96 -41.16 -8.05
C ASP A 184 23.44 -41.34 -7.86
N SER A 185 22.92 -42.56 -7.93
CA SER A 185 21.46 -42.78 -7.93
C SER A 185 20.74 -42.49 -6.58
N GLY A 186 21.48 -42.49 -5.48
CA GLY A 186 20.90 -42.22 -4.15
C GLY A 186 20.75 -40.74 -3.88
N THR A 187 21.71 -39.94 -4.31
CA THR A 187 21.69 -38.46 -4.17
C THR A 187 20.63 -37.87 -5.08
N ASP A 188 20.55 -38.31 -6.34
CA ASP A 188 19.53 -37.83 -7.30
C ASP A 188 18.10 -38.12 -6.83
N LEU A 189 17.87 -39.31 -6.22
CA LEU A 189 16.55 -39.65 -5.67
C LEU A 189 16.19 -38.84 -4.43
N PHE A 190 17.17 -38.46 -3.62
CA PHE A 190 16.97 -37.64 -2.46
C PHE A 190 16.64 -36.20 -2.86
N GLU A 191 17.41 -35.60 -3.75
CA GLU A 191 17.16 -34.27 -4.31
C GLU A 191 15.79 -34.18 -4.99
N ALA A 192 15.41 -35.18 -5.79
CA ALA A 192 14.10 -35.23 -6.42
C ALA A 192 12.94 -35.30 -5.41
N ARG A 193 13.14 -35.96 -4.25
CA ARG A 193 12.13 -35.99 -3.17
C ARG A 193 12.04 -34.65 -2.43
N GLU A 194 13.18 -34.00 -2.17
CA GLU A 194 13.19 -32.65 -1.56
C GLU A 194 12.49 -31.64 -2.50
N ASP A 195 12.77 -31.67 -3.78
CA ASP A 195 12.14 -30.83 -4.78
C ASP A 195 10.63 -31.06 -4.85
N ALA A 196 10.19 -32.32 -4.87
CA ALA A 196 8.77 -32.65 -4.87
C ALA A 196 8.06 -32.26 -3.55
N ALA A 197 8.73 -32.33 -2.41
CA ALA A 197 8.19 -31.89 -1.12
C ALA A 197 8.07 -30.35 -1.09
N ARG A 198 9.08 -29.63 -1.56
CA ARG A 198 9.08 -28.17 -1.65
C ARG A 198 7.99 -27.67 -2.61
N GLN A 199 7.86 -28.29 -3.78
CA GLN A 199 6.81 -27.93 -4.72
C GLN A 199 5.41 -28.11 -4.13
N ARG A 200 5.14 -29.21 -3.41
CA ARG A 200 3.88 -29.43 -2.71
C ARG A 200 3.64 -28.37 -1.64
N PHE A 201 4.68 -28.01 -0.90
CA PHE A 201 4.62 -26.94 0.10
C PHE A 201 4.27 -25.60 -0.53
N TYR A 202 4.94 -25.20 -1.61
CA TYR A 202 4.65 -23.96 -2.32
C TYR A 202 3.23 -23.93 -2.89
N ASN A 203 2.79 -25.02 -3.50
CA ASN A 203 1.42 -25.12 -4.03
C ASN A 203 0.36 -24.93 -2.92
N GLN A 204 0.56 -25.58 -1.77
CA GLN A 204 -0.31 -25.38 -0.60
C GLN A 204 -0.30 -23.92 -0.13
N LYS A 205 0.89 -23.29 -0.07
CA LYS A 205 1.02 -21.90 0.37
C LYS A 205 0.37 -20.92 -0.59
N VAL A 206 0.48 -21.12 -1.89
CA VAL A 206 -0.18 -20.31 -2.89
C VAL A 206 -1.71 -20.36 -2.74
N GLN A 207 -2.28 -21.53 -2.47
CA GLN A 207 -3.73 -21.67 -2.22
C GLN A 207 -4.16 -20.95 -0.95
N GLN A 208 -3.42 -21.10 0.16
CA GLN A 208 -3.68 -20.38 1.41
C GLN A 208 -3.53 -18.88 1.23
N LEU A 209 -2.48 -18.44 0.52
CA LEU A 209 -2.23 -17.04 0.22
C LEU A 209 -3.43 -16.40 -0.48
N GLY A 210 -3.95 -17.04 -1.54
CA GLY A 210 -5.12 -16.53 -2.26
C GLY A 210 -6.33 -16.28 -1.35
N GLN A 211 -6.61 -17.21 -0.43
CA GLN A 211 -7.70 -17.06 0.54
C GLN A 211 -7.47 -15.91 1.53
N VAL A 212 -6.25 -15.79 2.06
CA VAL A 212 -5.90 -14.71 3.01
C VAL A 212 -5.96 -13.34 2.34
N LEU A 213 -5.44 -13.22 1.11
CA LEU A 213 -5.47 -11.96 0.37
C LEU A 213 -6.89 -11.51 0.01
N ASP A 214 -7.77 -12.46 -0.33
CA ASP A 214 -9.19 -12.17 -0.59
C ASP A 214 -9.90 -11.66 0.67
N VAL A 215 -9.71 -12.31 1.82
CA VAL A 215 -10.28 -11.88 3.11
C VAL A 215 -9.76 -10.50 3.53
N LEU A 216 -8.50 -10.20 3.26
CA LEU A 216 -7.87 -8.90 3.60
C LEU A 216 -8.12 -7.82 2.54
N ASP A 217 -8.73 -8.18 1.41
CA ASP A 217 -8.92 -7.32 0.23
C ASP A 217 -7.60 -6.73 -0.31
N ILE A 218 -6.57 -7.57 -0.39
CA ILE A 218 -5.25 -7.17 -0.89
C ILE A 218 -5.08 -7.68 -2.31
N LYS A 219 -4.76 -6.78 -3.24
CA LYS A 219 -4.58 -7.09 -4.66
C LYS A 219 -3.14 -7.08 -5.14
N GLN A 220 -2.20 -6.68 -4.28
CA GLN A 220 -0.79 -6.52 -4.61
C GLN A 220 0.07 -7.43 -3.75
N LEU A 221 1.00 -8.14 -4.39
CA LEU A 221 1.92 -9.08 -3.74
C LEU A 221 3.36 -8.77 -4.14
N ILE A 222 4.27 -8.78 -3.16
CA ILE A 222 5.72 -8.78 -3.39
C ILE A 222 6.27 -10.12 -2.93
N LEU A 223 7.17 -10.70 -3.72
CA LEU A 223 7.88 -11.93 -3.38
C LEU A 223 9.29 -11.60 -2.88
N VAL A 224 9.67 -12.24 -1.77
CA VAL A 224 10.97 -12.06 -1.13
C VAL A 224 11.66 -13.41 -0.98
N GLY A 225 12.91 -13.52 -1.45
CA GLY A 225 13.67 -14.74 -1.37
C GLY A 225 14.77 -14.80 -2.41
N THR A 226 15.52 -15.88 -2.48
CA THR A 226 16.50 -16.04 -3.55
C THR A 226 15.81 -16.13 -4.92
N VAL A 227 16.48 -15.69 -5.97
CA VAL A 227 15.94 -15.67 -7.34
C VAL A 227 15.32 -17.00 -7.72
N GLN A 228 15.99 -18.11 -7.38
CA GLN A 228 15.51 -19.46 -7.69
C GLN A 228 14.21 -19.77 -6.92
N ARG A 229 14.16 -19.52 -5.61
CA ARG A 229 12.99 -19.84 -4.77
C ARG A 229 11.77 -18.99 -5.10
N VAL A 230 12.01 -17.71 -5.38
CA VAL A 230 10.96 -16.82 -5.88
C VAL A 230 10.40 -17.29 -7.21
N ALA A 231 11.27 -17.69 -8.15
CA ALA A 231 10.83 -18.23 -9.46
C ALA A 231 10.02 -19.53 -9.31
N GLU A 232 10.47 -20.46 -8.47
CA GLU A 232 9.75 -21.69 -8.18
C GLU A 232 8.37 -21.41 -7.53
N PHE A 233 8.32 -20.53 -6.53
CA PHE A 233 7.06 -20.16 -5.88
C PHE A 233 6.11 -19.45 -6.86
N LYS A 234 6.62 -18.54 -7.66
CA LYS A 234 5.85 -17.80 -8.66
C LYS A 234 5.25 -18.73 -9.73
N ALA A 235 5.95 -19.80 -10.10
CA ALA A 235 5.46 -20.79 -11.07
C ALA A 235 4.21 -21.55 -10.57
N GLU A 236 3.99 -21.61 -9.25
CA GLU A 236 2.79 -22.23 -8.66
C GLU A 236 1.60 -21.25 -8.60
N ILE A 237 1.82 -19.95 -8.81
CA ILE A 237 0.75 -18.95 -8.81
C ILE A 237 -0.11 -19.10 -10.08
N PRO A 238 -1.44 -19.28 -9.97
CA PRO A 238 -2.31 -19.39 -11.12
C PRO A 238 -2.28 -18.13 -12.00
N ASP A 239 -2.36 -18.27 -13.33
CA ASP A 239 -2.44 -17.16 -14.28
C ASP A 239 -3.61 -16.19 -14.00
N LYS A 240 -4.69 -16.69 -13.38
CA LYS A 240 -5.87 -15.91 -13.00
C LYS A 240 -5.98 -15.69 -11.49
N ALA A 241 -4.84 -15.49 -10.84
CA ALA A 241 -4.85 -15.11 -9.42
C ALA A 241 -5.60 -13.79 -9.22
N PRO A 242 -6.35 -13.62 -8.11
CA PRO A 242 -7.05 -12.36 -7.82
C PRO A 242 -6.14 -11.22 -7.37
N TYR A 243 -4.82 -11.43 -7.44
CA TYR A 243 -3.77 -10.49 -7.06
C TYR A 243 -2.65 -10.46 -8.09
N GLU A 244 -1.93 -9.36 -8.14
CA GLU A 244 -0.78 -9.13 -9.03
C GLU A 244 0.52 -9.19 -8.24
N VAL A 245 1.54 -9.88 -8.79
CA VAL A 245 2.91 -9.80 -8.27
C VAL A 245 3.57 -8.53 -8.82
N ILE A 246 3.68 -7.51 -7.97
CA ILE A 246 4.18 -6.18 -8.36
C ILE A 246 5.71 -6.07 -8.31
N GLY A 247 6.39 -7.04 -7.71
CA GLY A 247 7.85 -7.08 -7.69
C GLY A 247 8.43 -8.22 -6.88
N GLU A 248 9.75 -8.34 -6.98
CA GLU A 248 10.54 -9.40 -6.36
C GLU A 248 11.82 -8.81 -5.77
N THR A 249 12.25 -9.31 -4.61
CA THR A 249 13.52 -8.88 -4.00
C THR A 249 14.16 -10.01 -3.19
N ASN A 250 15.43 -9.82 -2.84
CA ASN A 250 16.21 -10.78 -2.06
C ASN A 250 16.62 -10.15 -0.72
N VAL A 251 16.60 -10.96 0.34
CA VAL A 251 17.19 -10.62 1.65
C VAL A 251 18.40 -11.48 1.94
N VAL A 252 19.41 -10.87 2.54
CA VAL A 252 20.66 -11.54 2.88
C VAL A 252 20.45 -12.44 4.10
N GLY A 253 20.95 -13.65 4.07
CA GLY A 253 20.89 -14.59 5.20
C GLY A 253 19.66 -15.50 5.26
N GLY A 254 18.77 -15.41 4.25
CA GLY A 254 17.56 -16.25 4.19
C GLY A 254 16.33 -15.60 4.83
N THR A 255 15.16 -16.07 4.40
CA THR A 255 13.87 -15.47 4.81
C THR A 255 13.46 -15.83 6.23
N SER A 256 13.91 -16.96 6.76
CA SER A 256 13.64 -17.42 8.13
C SER A 256 14.17 -16.47 9.21
N TRP A 257 15.31 -15.82 8.92
CA TRP A 257 15.99 -14.89 9.86
C TRP A 257 15.80 -13.42 9.53
N ALA A 258 15.19 -13.11 8.39
CA ALA A 258 15.01 -11.73 7.94
C ALA A 258 14.17 -10.92 8.93
N ASN A 259 14.72 -9.79 9.37
CA ASN A 259 14.01 -8.84 10.20
C ASN A 259 12.94 -8.11 9.35
N PRO A 260 11.73 -7.88 9.85
CA PRO A 260 10.72 -7.07 9.16
C PRO A 260 11.23 -5.71 8.69
N ALA A 261 12.11 -5.05 9.44
CA ALA A 261 12.70 -3.78 9.05
C ALA A 261 13.59 -3.89 7.80
N GLU A 262 14.39 -4.97 7.67
CA GLU A 262 15.19 -5.24 6.48
C GLU A 262 14.32 -5.54 5.25
N ILE A 263 13.26 -6.31 5.44
CA ILE A 263 12.29 -6.58 4.39
C ILE A 263 11.64 -5.27 3.93
N LEU A 264 11.19 -4.43 4.89
CA LEU A 264 10.57 -3.13 4.61
C LEU A 264 11.47 -2.23 3.78
N GLU A 265 12.75 -2.12 4.14
CA GLU A 265 13.75 -1.34 3.38
C GLU A 265 13.85 -1.81 1.92
N LYS A 266 13.83 -3.13 1.69
CA LYS A 266 13.93 -3.73 0.35
C LYS A 266 12.67 -3.59 -0.48
N ILE A 267 11.50 -3.64 0.12
CA ILE A 267 10.23 -3.57 -0.62
C ILE A 267 9.76 -2.13 -0.86
N THR A 268 10.16 -1.16 -0.04
CA THR A 268 9.77 0.25 -0.19
C THR A 268 10.00 0.79 -1.60
N PRO A 269 11.19 0.62 -2.22
CA PRO A 269 11.41 1.09 -3.59
C PRO A 269 10.54 0.37 -4.63
N ILE A 270 10.15 -0.89 -4.39
CA ILE A 270 9.27 -1.65 -5.28
C ILE A 270 7.85 -1.08 -5.25
N VAL A 271 7.33 -0.83 -4.05
CA VAL A 271 6.00 -0.20 -3.85
C VAL A 271 5.96 1.16 -4.52
N GLU A 272 6.99 1.96 -4.33
CA GLU A 272 7.09 3.29 -4.92
C GLU A 272 7.17 3.25 -6.46
N ALA A 273 8.00 2.37 -7.02
CA ALA A 273 8.11 2.19 -8.46
C ALA A 273 6.79 1.70 -9.09
N HIS A 274 6.06 0.81 -8.39
CA HIS A 274 4.74 0.37 -8.84
C HIS A 274 3.72 1.53 -8.83
N ARG A 275 3.71 2.34 -7.75
CA ARG A 275 2.86 3.52 -7.66
C ARG A 275 3.12 4.50 -8.82
N GLN A 276 4.39 4.81 -9.08
CA GLN A 276 4.80 5.69 -10.18
C GLN A 276 4.35 5.16 -11.53
N LYS A 277 4.52 3.87 -11.78
CA LYS A 277 4.04 3.21 -13.01
C LYS A 277 2.53 3.36 -13.19
N MET A 278 1.76 3.18 -12.11
CA MET A 278 0.30 3.32 -12.14
C MET A 278 -0.12 4.78 -12.40
N GLU A 279 0.58 5.76 -11.80
CA GLU A 279 0.31 7.17 -12.02
C GLU A 279 0.68 7.62 -13.44
N GLU A 280 1.77 7.10 -13.99
CA GLU A 280 2.15 7.33 -15.39
C GLU A 280 1.09 6.77 -16.35
N GLN A 281 0.58 5.57 -16.08
CA GLN A 281 -0.49 4.97 -16.88
C GLN A 281 -1.76 5.84 -16.86
N VAL A 282 -2.14 6.38 -15.71
CA VAL A 282 -3.29 7.29 -15.58
C VAL A 282 -3.08 8.55 -16.45
N LEU A 283 -1.89 9.16 -16.44
CA LEU A 283 -1.61 10.32 -17.30
C LEU A 283 -1.66 9.96 -18.79
N HIS A 284 -1.18 8.78 -19.15
CA HIS A 284 -1.26 8.28 -20.51
C HIS A 284 -2.71 8.07 -20.96
N ASP A 285 -3.53 7.44 -20.10
CA ASP A 285 -4.96 7.21 -20.36
C ASP A 285 -5.72 8.55 -20.52
N ILE A 286 -5.38 9.57 -19.70
CA ILE A 286 -5.94 10.91 -19.86
C ILE A 286 -5.55 11.52 -21.20
N GLN A 287 -4.29 11.37 -21.61
CA GLN A 287 -3.79 11.91 -22.87
C GLN A 287 -4.49 11.30 -24.09
N GLU A 288 -4.80 10.00 -24.04
CA GLU A 288 -5.42 9.29 -25.16
C GLU A 288 -6.96 9.43 -25.18
N HIS A 289 -7.61 9.39 -24.03
CA HIS A 289 -9.06 9.23 -23.94
C HIS A 289 -9.72 10.19 -22.93
N GLY A 290 -8.92 10.97 -22.19
CA GLY A 290 -9.41 11.81 -21.13
C GLY A 290 -9.99 13.13 -21.57
N VAL A 291 -10.66 13.77 -20.64
CA VAL A 291 -11.15 15.14 -20.74
C VAL A 291 -10.26 16.01 -19.87
N MET A 292 -9.79 17.07 -20.45
CA MET A 292 -8.96 18.09 -19.83
C MET A 292 -9.76 19.40 -19.84
N GLU A 293 -9.27 20.43 -19.18
CA GLU A 293 -9.96 21.71 -18.95
C GLU A 293 -10.99 21.59 -17.81
N VAL A 294 -10.75 22.35 -16.75
CA VAL A 294 -11.50 22.29 -15.51
C VAL A 294 -13.02 22.39 -15.73
N GLU A 295 -13.44 23.38 -16.54
CA GLU A 295 -14.87 23.59 -16.81
C GLU A 295 -15.51 22.39 -17.49
N ARG A 296 -14.87 21.85 -18.50
CA ARG A 296 -15.39 20.68 -19.22
C ARG A 296 -15.45 19.43 -18.34
N VAL A 297 -14.45 19.26 -17.47
CA VAL A 297 -14.46 18.16 -16.50
C VAL A 297 -15.65 18.31 -15.52
N LEU A 298 -15.89 19.53 -14.99
CA LEU A 298 -17.01 19.81 -14.10
C LEU A 298 -18.36 19.58 -14.78
N GLU A 299 -18.53 19.98 -16.04
CA GLU A 299 -19.72 19.68 -16.83
C GLU A 299 -19.97 18.18 -16.92
N MET A 300 -18.93 17.41 -17.31
CA MET A 300 -19.04 15.96 -17.48
C MET A 300 -19.26 15.21 -16.15
N VAL A 301 -18.75 15.72 -15.02
CA VAL A 301 -19.10 15.21 -13.68
C VAL A 301 -20.61 15.35 -13.47
N GLN A 302 -21.13 16.55 -13.67
CA GLN A 302 -22.55 16.89 -13.45
C GLN A 302 -23.49 16.15 -14.41
N GLU A 303 -23.01 15.82 -15.61
CA GLU A 303 -23.74 14.98 -16.57
C GLU A 303 -23.66 13.46 -16.22
N GLY A 304 -22.89 13.07 -15.18
CA GLY A 304 -22.69 11.67 -14.81
C GLY A 304 -21.87 10.86 -15.82
N ARG A 305 -21.11 11.52 -16.68
CA ARG A 305 -20.36 10.92 -17.79
C ARG A 305 -18.92 10.55 -17.46
N LEU A 306 -18.42 10.94 -16.29
CA LEU A 306 -17.10 10.52 -15.82
C LEU A 306 -17.21 9.31 -14.89
N TYR A 307 -16.31 8.33 -15.06
CA TYR A 307 -16.12 7.28 -14.07
C TYR A 307 -15.01 7.63 -13.10
N GLN A 308 -13.98 8.36 -13.56
CA GLN A 308 -12.83 8.72 -12.73
C GLN A 308 -12.47 10.19 -12.90
N LEU A 309 -12.26 10.86 -11.78
CA LEU A 309 -11.76 12.22 -11.68
C LEU A 309 -10.30 12.15 -11.20
N VAL A 310 -9.39 12.78 -11.94
CA VAL A 310 -7.97 12.80 -11.62
C VAL A 310 -7.57 14.19 -11.15
N ILE A 311 -7.01 14.26 -9.95
CA ILE A 311 -6.66 15.50 -9.26
C ILE A 311 -5.22 15.44 -8.74
N PRO A 312 -4.56 16.59 -8.51
CA PRO A 312 -3.27 16.61 -7.85
C PRO A 312 -3.41 16.16 -6.38
N GLU A 313 -2.31 15.78 -5.80
CA GLU A 313 -2.17 15.39 -4.40
C GLU A 313 -2.82 16.40 -3.46
N ASP A 314 -2.63 17.69 -3.69
CA ASP A 314 -3.25 18.79 -2.96
C ASP A 314 -4.23 19.57 -3.85
N GLY A 315 -5.51 19.29 -3.67
CA GLY A 315 -6.60 20.01 -4.35
C GLY A 315 -7.02 21.29 -3.67
N SER A 316 -6.45 21.64 -2.50
CA SER A 316 -6.83 22.84 -1.73
C SER A 316 -6.48 24.15 -2.44
N GLN A 317 -5.50 24.11 -3.34
CA GLN A 317 -5.12 25.28 -4.16
C GLN A 317 -6.09 25.54 -5.31
N MET A 318 -6.88 24.56 -5.70
CA MET A 318 -7.86 24.69 -6.77
C MET A 318 -9.20 25.15 -6.20
N HIS A 319 -9.77 26.18 -6.82
CA HIS A 319 -11.04 26.73 -6.42
C HIS A 319 -12.07 26.59 -7.55
N VAL A 320 -13.25 26.22 -7.16
CA VAL A 320 -14.44 26.15 -8.00
C VAL A 320 -15.57 26.96 -7.37
N TYR A 321 -16.61 27.20 -8.12
CA TYR A 321 -17.83 27.85 -7.63
C TYR A 321 -18.92 26.81 -7.53
N ARG A 322 -19.62 26.77 -6.39
CA ARG A 322 -20.73 25.87 -6.10
C ARG A 322 -21.97 26.66 -5.76
N SER A 323 -23.14 26.24 -6.25
CA SER A 323 -24.42 26.81 -5.87
C SER A 323 -24.77 26.52 -4.40
N HIS A 324 -25.54 27.42 -3.78
CA HIS A 324 -26.03 27.20 -2.40
C HIS A 324 -27.05 26.06 -2.31
N ASN A 325 -27.66 25.68 -3.42
CA ASN A 325 -28.57 24.55 -3.45
C ASN A 325 -27.80 23.23 -3.31
N ARG A 326 -27.96 22.57 -2.17
CA ARG A 326 -27.26 21.31 -1.86
C ARG A 326 -27.95 20.07 -2.42
N GLU A 327 -29.22 20.15 -2.79
CA GLU A 327 -29.96 19.01 -3.33
C GLU A 327 -29.63 18.79 -4.81
N VAL A 328 -29.46 19.89 -5.57
CA VAL A 328 -29.03 19.85 -6.97
C VAL A 328 -27.94 20.90 -7.16
N PRO A 329 -26.71 20.65 -6.68
CA PRO A 329 -25.65 21.62 -6.75
C PRO A 329 -25.18 21.84 -8.19
N TYR A 330 -24.89 23.08 -8.55
CA TYR A 330 -24.22 23.46 -9.79
C TYR A 330 -22.77 23.83 -9.51
N PHE A 331 -21.86 23.37 -10.35
CA PHE A 331 -20.41 23.61 -10.22
C PHE A 331 -19.85 24.22 -11.49
N THR A 332 -19.00 25.23 -11.35
CA THR A 332 -18.28 25.86 -12.48
C THR A 332 -16.93 26.39 -12.02
N ALA A 333 -15.98 26.50 -12.93
CA ALA A 333 -14.72 27.20 -12.72
C ALA A 333 -14.80 28.69 -13.11
N GLN A 334 -15.91 29.12 -13.72
CA GLN A 334 -16.08 30.48 -14.23
C GLN A 334 -16.37 31.46 -13.09
N LYS A 335 -15.50 32.47 -12.94
CA LYS A 335 -15.59 33.46 -11.85
C LYS A 335 -16.76 34.43 -12.01
N ASP A 336 -17.28 34.60 -13.22
CA ASP A 336 -18.30 35.58 -13.56
C ASP A 336 -19.74 35.07 -13.27
N VAL A 337 -19.87 33.78 -12.96
CA VAL A 337 -21.16 33.16 -12.66
C VAL A 337 -21.48 33.38 -11.20
N THR A 338 -22.38 34.35 -10.92
CA THR A 338 -22.81 34.70 -9.56
C THR A 338 -24.07 33.96 -9.09
N GLU A 339 -24.85 33.45 -10.04
CA GLU A 339 -26.07 32.67 -9.80
C GLU A 339 -26.07 31.38 -10.62
N SER A 340 -26.61 30.33 -10.06
CA SER A 340 -26.75 29.02 -10.73
C SER A 340 -27.71 29.13 -11.93
N PRO A 341 -27.32 28.66 -13.10
CA PRO A 341 -28.23 28.64 -14.26
C PRO A 341 -29.38 27.63 -14.09
N LEU A 342 -29.30 26.72 -13.12
CA LEU A 342 -30.33 25.70 -12.89
C LEU A 342 -31.52 26.24 -12.11
N ASP A 343 -31.26 27.07 -11.08
CA ASP A 343 -32.30 27.48 -10.11
C ASP A 343 -32.18 28.92 -9.60
N GLY A 344 -31.19 29.69 -10.08
CA GLY A 344 -30.94 31.06 -9.64
C GLY A 344 -30.32 31.19 -8.25
N SER A 345 -29.91 30.10 -7.60
CA SER A 345 -29.25 30.15 -6.30
C SER A 345 -27.87 30.81 -6.41
N LEU A 346 -27.46 31.53 -5.34
CA LEU A 346 -26.16 32.21 -5.32
C LEU A 346 -25.02 31.19 -5.38
N MET A 347 -23.94 31.60 -6.02
CA MET A 347 -22.71 30.82 -6.10
C MET A 347 -21.74 31.22 -4.98
N GLU A 348 -21.10 30.23 -4.37
CA GLU A 348 -20.03 30.40 -3.40
C GLU A 348 -18.70 29.87 -3.95
N ARG A 349 -17.61 30.56 -3.64
CA ARG A 349 -16.26 30.07 -3.98
C ARG A 349 -15.80 29.08 -2.92
N VAL A 350 -15.47 27.88 -3.34
CA VAL A 350 -15.05 26.76 -2.48
C VAL A 350 -13.77 26.12 -3.04
N THR A 351 -13.06 25.36 -2.24
CA THR A 351 -11.93 24.57 -2.73
C THR A 351 -12.44 23.31 -3.44
N LEU A 352 -11.62 22.76 -4.35
CA LEU A 352 -11.95 21.48 -4.99
C LEU A 352 -12.15 20.36 -3.95
N GLU A 353 -11.35 20.37 -2.88
CA GLU A 353 -11.46 19.38 -1.80
C GLU A 353 -12.83 19.37 -1.12
N GLU A 354 -13.46 20.55 -0.95
CA GLU A 354 -14.78 20.67 -0.31
C GLU A 354 -15.92 20.13 -1.17
N VAL A 355 -15.73 20.01 -2.48
CA VAL A 355 -16.76 19.50 -3.40
C VAL A 355 -16.56 18.05 -3.80
N LEU A 356 -15.41 17.45 -3.51
CA LEU A 356 -15.16 16.03 -3.84
C LEU A 356 -16.21 15.08 -3.26
N PRO A 357 -16.70 15.26 -2.00
CA PRO A 357 -17.77 14.42 -1.49
C PRO A 357 -19.03 14.48 -2.34
N ASP A 358 -19.42 15.70 -2.80
CA ASP A 358 -20.58 15.87 -3.68
C ASP A 358 -20.39 15.10 -5.00
N PHE A 359 -19.17 15.11 -5.57
CA PHE A 359 -18.86 14.39 -6.80
C PHE A 359 -18.93 12.86 -6.63
N ILE A 360 -18.46 12.36 -5.49
CA ILE A 360 -18.51 10.93 -5.16
C ILE A 360 -19.95 10.49 -4.90
N ASP A 361 -20.65 11.20 -4.02
CA ASP A 361 -21.95 10.78 -3.49
C ASP A 361 -23.10 10.98 -4.51
N LEU A 362 -23.10 12.11 -5.25
CA LEU A 362 -24.18 12.43 -6.18
C LEU A 362 -23.94 11.86 -7.58
N TYR A 363 -22.70 11.82 -8.04
CA TYR A 363 -22.38 11.44 -9.42
C TYR A 363 -21.64 10.11 -9.54
N GLY A 364 -21.26 9.49 -8.42
CA GLY A 364 -20.57 8.18 -8.38
C GLY A 364 -19.22 8.19 -9.09
N VAL A 365 -18.48 9.28 -8.97
CA VAL A 365 -17.16 9.47 -9.58
C VAL A 365 -16.09 8.90 -8.65
N GLU A 366 -15.21 8.08 -9.18
CA GLU A 366 -14.00 7.65 -8.46
C GLU A 366 -12.93 8.75 -8.50
N VAL A 367 -12.37 9.11 -7.35
CA VAL A 367 -11.33 10.13 -7.28
C VAL A 367 -9.94 9.48 -7.22
N LYS A 368 -9.12 9.77 -8.22
CA LYS A 368 -7.72 9.35 -8.30
C LYS A 368 -6.80 10.54 -8.06
N ARG A 369 -5.88 10.40 -7.10
CA ARG A 369 -4.86 11.41 -6.82
C ARG A 369 -3.53 11.04 -7.44
N LEU A 370 -2.86 12.03 -8.01
CA LEU A 370 -1.48 11.91 -8.46
C LEU A 370 -0.55 12.64 -7.49
N HIS A 371 0.66 12.12 -7.32
CA HIS A 371 1.61 12.59 -6.31
C HIS A 371 2.92 13.10 -6.94
N GLY A 372 3.61 13.99 -6.21
CA GLY A 372 4.93 14.48 -6.58
C GLY A 372 5.01 15.03 -8.01
N ASP A 373 5.91 14.48 -8.83
CA ASP A 373 6.12 14.95 -10.21
C ASP A 373 4.92 14.69 -11.12
N TYR A 374 4.16 13.62 -10.89
CA TYR A 374 2.94 13.33 -11.67
C TYR A 374 1.83 14.34 -11.37
N ALA A 375 1.69 14.76 -10.10
CA ALA A 375 0.79 15.85 -9.73
C ALA A 375 1.20 17.17 -10.40
N ASN A 376 2.49 17.47 -10.41
CA ASN A 376 3.03 18.65 -11.09
C ASN A 376 2.78 18.61 -12.61
N ARG A 377 2.92 17.45 -13.24
CA ARG A 377 2.61 17.26 -14.65
C ARG A 377 1.11 17.44 -14.92
N LEU A 378 0.23 16.88 -14.06
CA LEU A 378 -1.21 17.10 -14.17
C LEU A 378 -1.56 18.60 -14.19
N VAL A 379 -0.94 19.38 -13.31
CA VAL A 379 -1.17 20.83 -13.22
C VAL A 379 -0.65 21.54 -14.47
N ARG A 380 0.55 21.23 -14.93
CA ARG A 380 1.22 21.97 -16.02
C ARG A 380 0.71 21.59 -17.41
N GLU A 381 0.46 20.29 -17.63
CA GLU A 381 0.16 19.74 -18.95
C GLU A 381 -1.35 19.56 -19.18
N PHE A 382 -2.13 19.36 -18.10
CA PHE A 382 -3.55 19.01 -18.17
C PHE A 382 -4.48 19.99 -17.42
N GLY A 383 -3.96 21.14 -16.95
CA GLY A 383 -4.75 22.17 -16.30
C GLY A 383 -5.14 21.89 -14.84
N GLY A 384 -4.60 20.83 -14.22
CA GLY A 384 -4.75 20.50 -12.80
C GLY A 384 -5.97 19.65 -12.46
N LEU A 385 -6.91 19.48 -13.38
CA LEU A 385 -8.08 18.61 -13.22
C LEU A 385 -8.32 17.89 -14.55
N ALA A 386 -8.45 16.57 -14.48
CA ALA A 386 -8.76 15.77 -15.64
C ALA A 386 -9.77 14.69 -15.28
N GLY A 387 -10.41 14.10 -16.29
CA GLY A 387 -11.37 13.04 -16.08
C GLY A 387 -11.32 11.98 -17.16
N LEU A 388 -11.64 10.76 -16.79
CA LEU A 388 -11.81 9.65 -17.72
C LEU A 388 -13.31 9.37 -17.90
N PRO A 389 -13.82 9.42 -19.15
CA PRO A 389 -15.24 9.22 -19.44
C PRO A 389 -15.65 7.76 -19.32
N ARG A 390 -16.94 7.53 -19.01
CA ARG A 390 -17.52 6.17 -18.93
C ARG A 390 -17.66 5.49 -20.30
N TYR A 391 -17.72 6.30 -21.38
CA TYR A 391 -17.96 5.83 -22.76
C TYR A 391 -17.12 6.64 -23.75
#